data_661bff1f0bfe9e491588c19746042f05
#
_entry.id   661bff1f0bfe9e491588c19746042f05
#
_cell.length_a   1.000
_cell.length_b   1.000
_cell.length_c   1.000
_cell.angle_alpha   90.00
_cell.angle_beta   90.00
_cell.angle_gamma   90.00
#
_symmetry.space_group_name_H-M   'P 1'
#
loop_
_entity.id
_entity.type
_entity.pdbx_description
1 polymer ?
#
loop_
_entity_poly.entity_id
_entity_poly.type
_entity_poly.pdbx_seq_one_letter_code
_entity_poly.pdbx_strand_id
1 'polypeptide(L)'
;PVLVSLKDNKKVVITEAHLEDYPGTYLRKNNQNDNSLSGIHANYPKTEEQGGYNMLQYLVKEREDYIAKVEGTRNFPWRCMIISEEDKELTNNDMVYRLAEPSRIDDNSWIVPGKVAWEWWNAWNIKDVDFESGINNETYKHYIDFAAEYGIEYVILDEGWKKKKKADLFEVIPEIDLIELV
;
A
#
# COMPACT_ATOMS: atom_id res chain seq x y z
N PRO A 1 -5.36 -3.66 10.05
CA PRO A 1 -6.40 -4.38 10.79
C PRO A 1 -5.82 -5.52 11.65
N VAL A 2 -6.50 -5.85 12.73
CA VAL A 2 -6.15 -6.97 13.62
C VAL A 2 -7.31 -7.96 13.64
N LEU A 3 -7.01 -9.23 13.43
CA LEU A 3 -7.98 -10.32 13.53
C LEU A 3 -7.83 -11.02 14.88
N VAL A 4 -8.93 -11.11 15.61
CA VAL A 4 -9.02 -11.80 16.90
C VAL A 4 -9.97 -12.99 16.76
N SER A 5 -9.50 -14.18 17.13
CA SER A 5 -10.34 -15.38 17.22
C SER A 5 -10.88 -15.55 18.64
N LEU A 6 -12.18 -15.75 18.78
CA LEU A 6 -12.85 -16.00 20.05
C LEU A 6 -13.05 -17.51 20.28
N LYS A 7 -13.39 -17.90 21.52
CA LYS A 7 -13.51 -19.30 21.92
C LYS A 7 -14.64 -20.06 21.21
N ASP A 8 -15.67 -19.35 20.78
CA ASP A 8 -16.86 -19.91 20.10
C ASP A 8 -16.74 -19.86 18.57
N ASN A 9 -15.53 -19.84 18.05
CA ASN A 9 -15.19 -19.74 16.62
C ASN A 9 -15.51 -18.38 15.96
N LYS A 10 -16.10 -17.46 16.67
CA LYS A 10 -16.33 -16.10 16.14
C LYS A 10 -15.01 -15.39 15.89
N LYS A 11 -15.02 -14.52 14.91
CA LYS A 11 -13.91 -13.66 14.56
C LYS A 11 -14.28 -12.21 14.78
N VAL A 12 -13.33 -11.42 15.23
CA VAL A 12 -13.46 -9.97 15.34
C VAL A 12 -12.33 -9.32 14.56
N VAL A 13 -12.65 -8.54 13.56
CA VAL A 13 -11.69 -7.66 12.89
C VAL A 13 -11.78 -6.28 13.50
N ILE A 14 -10.66 -5.78 14.00
CA ILE A 14 -10.53 -4.41 14.50
C ILE A 14 -9.78 -3.61 13.45
N THR A 15 -10.40 -2.57 12.94
CA THR A 15 -9.86 -1.74 11.86
C THR A 15 -10.29 -0.29 12.01
N GLU A 16 -9.88 0.52 11.04
CA GLU A 16 -10.21 1.94 10.95
C GLU A 16 -10.84 2.23 9.60
N ALA A 17 -11.68 3.25 9.56
CA ALA A 17 -12.19 3.81 8.33
C ALA A 17 -12.04 5.34 8.35
N HIS A 18 -11.96 5.94 7.16
CA HIS A 18 -11.79 7.38 6.99
C HIS A 18 -10.57 7.92 7.77
N LEU A 19 -9.43 7.25 7.61
CA LEU A 19 -8.17 7.63 8.23
C LEU A 19 -7.48 8.69 7.37
N GLU A 20 -7.80 9.95 7.61
CA GLU A 20 -7.21 11.09 6.92
C GLU A 20 -6.54 12.04 7.91
N ASP A 21 -5.31 12.43 7.60
CA ASP A 21 -4.54 13.41 8.35
C ASP A 21 -4.61 13.19 9.88
N TYR A 22 -4.49 11.94 10.27
CA TYR A 22 -4.49 11.50 11.66
C TYR A 22 -3.72 10.18 11.81
N PRO A 23 -3.01 9.97 12.95
CA PRO A 23 -2.21 8.75 13.12
C PRO A 23 -3.09 7.50 13.22
N GLY A 24 -2.71 6.45 12.51
CA GLY A 24 -3.32 5.14 12.62
C GLY A 24 -3.16 4.52 14.01
N THR A 25 -4.10 3.65 14.38
CA THR A 25 -4.06 2.93 15.66
C THR A 25 -3.33 1.60 15.50
N TYR A 26 -2.35 1.38 16.36
CA TYR A 26 -1.77 0.08 16.58
C TYR A 26 -2.39 -0.56 17.82
N LEU A 27 -2.49 -1.88 17.84
CA LEU A 27 -2.99 -2.61 19.00
C LEU A 27 -1.84 -3.38 19.65
N ARG A 28 -1.75 -3.26 20.97
CA ARG A 28 -0.79 -3.98 21.79
C ARG A 28 -1.52 -4.88 22.79
N LYS A 29 -1.12 -6.14 22.87
CA LYS A 29 -1.56 -7.01 23.94
C LYS A 29 -0.94 -6.53 25.27
N ASN A 30 -1.77 -6.34 26.29
CA ASN A 30 -1.32 -5.76 27.55
C ASN A 30 -0.40 -6.73 28.33
N ASN A 31 -0.86 -7.97 28.56
CA ASN A 31 -0.08 -9.02 29.21
C ASN A 31 -0.35 -10.37 28.53
N GLN A 32 0.56 -11.34 28.70
CA GLN A 32 0.39 -12.66 28.11
C GLN A 32 -0.87 -13.40 28.60
N ASN A 33 -1.30 -13.12 29.83
CA ASN A 33 -2.43 -13.76 30.49
C ASN A 33 -3.71 -12.90 30.48
N ASP A 34 -3.67 -11.72 29.84
CA ASP A 34 -4.79 -10.81 29.73
C ASP A 34 -5.36 -10.85 28.32
N ASN A 35 -6.67 -10.97 28.19
CA ASN A 35 -7.39 -10.93 26.92
C ASN A 35 -7.74 -9.49 26.50
N SER A 36 -6.98 -8.50 26.96
CA SER A 36 -7.18 -7.11 26.62
C SER A 36 -6.14 -6.59 25.62
N LEU A 37 -6.58 -5.64 24.79
CA LEU A 37 -5.75 -4.92 23.83
C LEU A 37 -5.80 -3.43 24.17
N SER A 38 -4.66 -2.77 24.14
CA SER A 38 -4.56 -1.31 24.23
C SER A 38 -4.29 -0.70 22.86
N GLY A 39 -5.05 0.34 22.51
CA GLY A 39 -4.73 1.18 21.37
C GLY A 39 -3.52 2.06 21.65
N ILE A 40 -2.59 2.10 20.72
CA ILE A 40 -1.44 3.00 20.76
C ILE A 40 -1.32 3.74 19.44
N HIS A 41 -0.83 4.98 19.51
CA HIS A 41 -0.59 5.83 18.36
C HIS A 41 0.88 6.24 18.35
N ALA A 42 1.43 6.41 17.16
CA ALA A 42 2.74 7.03 17.01
C ALA A 42 2.64 8.52 17.35
N ASN A 43 3.53 9.01 18.18
CA ASN A 43 3.64 10.44 18.43
C ASN A 43 4.09 11.19 17.17
N TYR A 44 3.69 12.44 17.04
CA TYR A 44 3.98 13.29 15.90
C TYR A 44 5.50 13.41 15.65
N PRO A 45 5.97 13.32 14.40
CA PRO A 45 7.37 13.56 14.09
C PRO A 45 7.80 14.98 14.47
N LYS A 46 8.92 15.11 15.19
CA LYS A 46 9.53 16.39 15.53
C LYS A 46 10.72 16.69 14.62
N THR A 47 11.60 15.73 14.48
CA THR A 47 12.73 15.80 13.55
C THR A 47 12.79 14.55 12.68
N GLU A 48 13.11 14.75 11.42
CA GLU A 48 13.21 13.68 10.43
C GLU A 48 14.52 13.81 9.67
N GLU A 49 15.05 12.68 9.23
CA GLU A 49 16.25 12.58 8.43
C GLU A 49 15.97 11.69 7.22
N GLN A 50 16.40 12.12 6.06
CA GLN A 50 16.30 11.29 4.86
C GLN A 50 17.20 10.06 5.00
N GLY A 51 16.66 8.88 4.75
CA GLY A 51 17.36 7.62 4.94
C GLY A 51 16.56 6.42 4.45
N GLY A 52 16.79 5.28 5.09
CA GLY A 52 16.14 4.03 4.75
C GLY A 52 16.60 3.46 3.42
N TYR A 53 15.77 2.59 2.84
CA TYR A 53 16.08 1.92 1.59
C TYR A 53 16.25 2.95 0.45
N ASN A 54 17.40 2.90 -0.19
CA ASN A 54 17.79 3.83 -1.28
C ASN A 54 17.65 5.33 -0.93
N MET A 55 17.65 5.70 0.35
CA MET A 55 17.45 7.10 0.80
C MET A 55 16.08 7.68 0.37
N LEU A 56 15.07 6.85 0.18
CA LEU A 56 13.73 7.25 -0.25
C LEU A 56 12.77 7.54 0.91
N GLN A 57 13.18 7.25 2.13
CA GLN A 57 12.36 7.38 3.32
C GLN A 57 12.78 8.57 4.16
N TYR A 58 11.84 9.08 4.95
CA TYR A 58 12.12 9.99 6.06
C TYR A 58 12.04 9.21 7.37
N LEU A 59 13.18 9.09 8.05
CA LEU A 59 13.29 8.38 9.33
C LEU A 59 13.05 9.35 10.46
N VAL A 60 12.04 9.09 11.27
CA VAL A 60 11.73 9.92 12.44
C VAL A 60 12.83 9.72 13.49
N LYS A 61 13.55 10.78 13.84
CA LYS A 61 14.63 10.78 14.86
C LYS A 61 14.11 11.17 16.24
N GLU A 62 13.26 12.18 16.28
CA GLU A 62 12.62 12.63 17.52
C GLU A 62 11.13 12.77 17.30
N ARG A 63 10.37 12.58 18.37
CA ARG A 63 8.92 12.72 18.38
C ARG A 63 8.48 13.76 19.40
N GLU A 64 7.38 14.39 19.11
CA GLU A 64 6.69 15.28 20.06
C GLU A 64 5.99 14.45 21.16
N ASP A 65 5.46 15.10 22.16
CA ASP A 65 4.69 14.49 23.26
C ASP A 65 3.19 14.37 22.96
N TYR A 66 2.78 14.67 21.74
CA TYR A 66 1.40 14.57 21.25
C TYR A 66 1.35 13.73 19.95
N ILE A 67 0.16 13.21 19.63
CA ILE A 67 -0.05 12.35 18.44
C ILE A 67 -0.48 13.16 17.21
N ALA A 68 -1.18 14.27 17.40
CA ALA A 68 -1.62 15.16 16.33
C ALA A 68 -1.82 16.57 16.89
N LYS A 69 -1.63 17.56 16.02
CA LYS A 69 -1.93 18.96 16.28
C LYS A 69 -2.96 19.39 15.24
N VAL A 70 -4.13 19.78 15.70
CA VAL A 70 -5.26 20.13 14.85
C VAL A 70 -5.75 21.51 15.17
N GLU A 71 -6.28 22.21 14.17
CA GLU A 71 -6.89 23.52 14.32
C GLU A 71 -8.42 23.39 14.30
N GLY A 72 -9.10 23.98 15.29
CA GLY A 72 -10.55 24.00 15.35
C GLY A 72 -11.20 22.62 15.49
N THR A 73 -12.38 22.49 14.91
CA THR A 73 -13.18 21.25 14.91
C THR A 73 -12.87 20.40 13.69
N ARG A 74 -12.76 19.09 13.88
CA ARG A 74 -12.57 18.12 12.80
C ARG A 74 -13.31 16.81 13.08
N ASN A 75 -13.51 16.03 12.02
CA ASN A 75 -13.91 14.64 12.16
C ASN A 75 -12.69 13.76 12.46
N PHE A 76 -12.90 12.74 13.30
CA PHE A 76 -11.87 11.75 13.60
C PHE A 76 -12.15 10.45 12.85
N PRO A 77 -11.11 9.65 12.58
CA PRO A 77 -11.29 8.33 11.99
C PRO A 77 -12.22 7.43 12.80
N TRP A 78 -12.99 6.62 12.11
CA TRP A 78 -13.79 5.58 12.73
C TRP A 78 -12.91 4.46 13.27
N ARG A 79 -13.26 3.94 14.43
CA ARG A 79 -12.75 2.68 14.97
C ARG A 79 -13.83 1.63 14.82
N CYS A 80 -13.56 0.62 14.01
CA CYS A 80 -14.55 -0.36 13.58
C CYS A 80 -14.24 -1.72 14.17
N MET A 81 -15.27 -2.41 14.63
CA MET A 81 -15.22 -3.82 15.01
C MET A 81 -16.21 -4.59 14.14
N ILE A 82 -15.69 -5.48 13.30
CA ILE A 82 -16.49 -6.38 12.47
C ILE A 82 -16.51 -7.72 13.17
N ILE A 83 -17.70 -8.18 13.55
CA ILE A 83 -17.91 -9.46 14.23
C ILE A 83 -18.53 -10.42 13.23
N SER A 84 -17.91 -11.60 13.09
CA SER A 84 -18.35 -12.62 12.14
C SER A 84 -18.40 -13.99 12.79
N GLU A 85 -19.34 -14.80 12.39
CA GLU A 85 -19.44 -16.21 12.77
C GLU A 85 -18.73 -17.13 11.76
N GLU A 86 -18.59 -16.68 10.51
CA GLU A 86 -17.93 -17.43 9.44
C GLU A 86 -16.85 -16.58 8.74
N ASP A 87 -15.70 -17.18 8.45
CA ASP A 87 -14.57 -16.48 7.84
C ASP A 87 -14.92 -15.81 6.49
N LYS A 88 -15.82 -16.42 5.71
CA LYS A 88 -16.28 -15.86 4.42
C LYS A 88 -16.98 -14.51 4.54
N GLU A 89 -17.61 -14.22 5.69
CA GLU A 89 -18.30 -12.95 5.92
C GLU A 89 -17.32 -11.78 6.02
N LEU A 90 -16.09 -12.04 6.44
CA LEU A 90 -15.05 -11.03 6.54
C LEU A 90 -14.60 -10.52 5.16
N THR A 91 -14.56 -11.41 4.17
CA THR A 91 -14.13 -11.06 2.81
C THR A 91 -15.15 -10.21 2.05
N ASN A 92 -16.42 -10.33 2.41
CA ASN A 92 -17.52 -9.59 1.79
C ASN A 92 -17.97 -8.37 2.61
N ASN A 93 -17.23 -8.02 3.65
CA ASN A 93 -17.61 -6.91 4.52
C ASN A 93 -17.21 -5.56 3.92
N ASP A 94 -18.17 -4.68 3.75
CA ASP A 94 -18.03 -3.36 3.14
C ASP A 94 -18.04 -2.20 4.16
N MET A 95 -17.96 -2.47 5.45
CA MET A 95 -18.09 -1.47 6.51
C MET A 95 -17.13 -0.29 6.35
N VAL A 96 -15.86 -0.58 5.96
CA VAL A 96 -14.86 0.47 5.78
C VAL A 96 -15.27 1.44 4.66
N TYR A 97 -15.82 0.92 3.56
CA TYR A 97 -16.31 1.75 2.45
C TYR A 97 -17.56 2.55 2.82
N ARG A 98 -18.46 1.96 3.60
CA ARG A 98 -19.71 2.63 4.03
C ARG A 98 -19.48 3.75 5.03
N LEU A 99 -18.38 3.72 5.76
CA LEU A 99 -17.98 4.75 6.73
C LEU A 99 -17.01 5.77 6.14
N ALA A 100 -16.51 5.55 4.94
CA ALA A 100 -15.68 6.51 4.23
C ALA A 100 -16.53 7.68 3.71
N GLU A 101 -15.91 8.85 3.61
CA GLU A 101 -16.51 9.97 2.90
C GLU A 101 -16.69 9.66 1.41
N PRO A 102 -17.62 10.31 0.74
CA PRO A 102 -17.76 10.18 -0.71
C PRO A 102 -16.46 10.49 -1.45
N SER A 103 -16.30 9.88 -2.63
CA SER A 103 -15.16 10.17 -3.50
C SER A 103 -15.07 11.68 -3.78
N ARG A 104 -13.86 12.21 -3.72
CA ARG A 104 -13.54 13.59 -4.14
C ARG A 104 -13.14 13.68 -5.60
N ILE A 105 -13.12 12.55 -6.29
CA ILE A 105 -12.88 12.46 -7.73
C ILE A 105 -14.25 12.35 -8.40
N ASP A 106 -14.63 13.38 -9.15
CA ASP A 106 -15.95 13.48 -9.80
C ASP A 106 -16.10 12.44 -10.93
N ASP A 107 -15.07 12.26 -11.75
CA ASP A 107 -15.01 11.27 -12.80
C ASP A 107 -13.92 10.23 -12.55
N ASN A 108 -14.31 9.00 -12.28
CA ASN A 108 -13.42 7.85 -12.09
C ASN A 108 -13.56 6.80 -13.20
N SER A 109 -14.21 7.12 -14.32
CA SER A 109 -14.43 6.21 -15.43
C SER A 109 -13.15 5.74 -16.12
N TRP A 110 -12.05 6.48 -15.94
CA TRP A 110 -10.72 6.13 -16.44
C TRP A 110 -10.05 5.00 -15.64
N ILE A 111 -10.56 4.68 -14.45
CA ILE A 111 -10.04 3.58 -13.62
C ILE A 111 -10.67 2.28 -14.11
N VAL A 112 -9.90 1.53 -14.88
CA VAL A 112 -10.34 0.25 -15.43
C VAL A 112 -9.62 -0.87 -14.69
N PRO A 113 -10.33 -1.73 -13.93
CA PRO A 113 -9.72 -2.89 -13.28
C PRO A 113 -9.21 -3.89 -14.32
N GLY A 114 -8.08 -4.52 -14.03
CA GLY A 114 -7.50 -5.52 -14.93
C GLY A 114 -6.39 -6.32 -14.26
N LYS A 115 -5.92 -7.33 -14.98
CA LYS A 115 -4.77 -8.13 -14.59
C LYS A 115 -3.49 -7.37 -14.89
N VAL A 116 -2.45 -7.65 -14.13
CA VAL A 116 -1.15 -6.99 -14.25
C VAL A 116 -0.05 -8.02 -14.39
N ALA A 117 0.82 -7.86 -15.39
CA ALA A 117 2.12 -8.52 -15.42
C ALA A 117 3.12 -7.65 -14.64
N TRP A 118 3.71 -8.26 -13.61
CA TRP A 118 4.64 -7.56 -12.71
C TRP A 118 5.98 -8.28 -12.68
N GLU A 119 7.00 -7.65 -13.24
CA GLU A 119 8.31 -8.25 -13.47
C GLU A 119 9.09 -8.52 -12.17
N TRP A 120 8.87 -7.72 -11.14
CA TRP A 120 9.53 -7.88 -9.84
C TRP A 120 9.04 -9.12 -9.07
N TRP A 121 7.83 -9.62 -9.39
CA TRP A 121 7.30 -10.83 -8.75
C TRP A 121 8.25 -12.02 -8.84
N ASN A 122 8.96 -12.17 -9.95
CA ASN A 122 9.94 -13.22 -10.18
C ASN A 122 11.39 -12.70 -10.39
N ALA A 123 11.68 -11.50 -9.89
CA ALA A 123 12.98 -10.84 -9.98
C ALA A 123 13.52 -10.76 -11.41
N TRP A 124 12.67 -10.32 -12.35
CA TRP A 124 12.96 -10.21 -13.80
C TRP A 124 13.42 -11.52 -14.46
N ASN A 125 13.23 -12.68 -13.81
CA ASN A 125 13.61 -13.96 -14.40
C ASN A 125 12.71 -14.33 -15.57
N ILE A 126 13.31 -14.41 -16.75
CA ILE A 126 12.71 -14.94 -17.98
C ILE A 126 13.64 -15.98 -18.60
N LYS A 127 13.06 -16.90 -19.37
CA LYS A 127 13.79 -18.00 -20.02
C LYS A 127 13.67 -17.88 -21.53
N ASP A 128 14.60 -18.54 -22.22
CA ASP A 128 14.58 -18.72 -23.66
C ASP A 128 14.58 -17.38 -24.43
N VAL A 129 15.33 -16.41 -23.91
CA VAL A 129 15.59 -15.10 -24.53
C VAL A 129 17.06 -14.96 -24.84
N ASP A 130 17.40 -14.14 -25.84
CA ASP A 130 18.75 -13.90 -26.33
C ASP A 130 19.40 -12.62 -25.75
N PHE A 131 18.80 -12.07 -24.72
CA PHE A 131 19.29 -10.88 -24.00
C PHE A 131 19.39 -11.15 -22.49
N GLU A 132 20.14 -10.32 -21.79
CA GLU A 132 20.22 -10.35 -20.34
C GLU A 132 18.98 -9.69 -19.71
N SER A 133 18.20 -10.46 -18.96
CA SER A 133 17.02 -9.94 -18.29
C SER A 133 17.38 -9.04 -17.09
N GLY A 134 16.60 -7.98 -16.91
CA GLY A 134 16.82 -6.98 -15.88
C GLY A 134 16.00 -5.71 -16.14
N ILE A 135 16.44 -4.60 -15.58
CA ILE A 135 15.78 -3.31 -15.82
C ILE A 135 16.30 -2.72 -17.14
N ASN A 136 15.73 -3.16 -18.24
CA ASN A 136 16.06 -2.72 -19.59
C ASN A 136 14.85 -2.86 -20.52
N ASN A 137 14.91 -2.20 -21.67
CA ASN A 137 13.81 -2.19 -22.65
C ASN A 137 13.45 -3.57 -23.15
N GLU A 138 14.43 -4.44 -23.41
CA GLU A 138 14.20 -5.79 -23.93
C GLU A 138 13.35 -6.62 -22.97
N THR A 139 13.64 -6.53 -21.66
CA THR A 139 12.86 -7.20 -20.61
C THR A 139 11.42 -6.68 -20.58
N TYR A 140 11.23 -5.37 -20.57
CA TYR A 140 9.87 -4.81 -20.52
C TYR A 140 9.07 -5.08 -21.79
N LYS A 141 9.69 -5.05 -22.96
CA LYS A 141 9.04 -5.48 -24.21
C LYS A 141 8.58 -6.92 -24.14
N HIS A 142 9.41 -7.82 -23.61
CA HIS A 142 9.01 -9.22 -23.41
C HIS A 142 7.78 -9.36 -22.51
N TYR A 143 7.71 -8.60 -21.41
CA TYR A 143 6.52 -8.57 -20.53
C TYR A 143 5.30 -7.96 -21.20
N ILE A 144 5.47 -6.94 -22.04
CA ILE A 144 4.40 -6.33 -22.83
C ILE A 144 3.86 -7.32 -23.86
N ASP A 145 4.74 -7.99 -24.60
CA ASP A 145 4.38 -8.99 -25.60
C ASP A 145 3.63 -10.17 -24.95
N PHE A 146 4.13 -10.66 -23.82
CA PHE A 146 3.46 -11.68 -23.01
C PHE A 146 2.08 -11.21 -22.55
N ALA A 147 1.98 -10.01 -22.02
CA ALA A 147 0.72 -9.45 -21.57
C ALA A 147 -0.30 -9.35 -22.71
N ALA A 148 0.14 -8.91 -23.88
CA ALA A 148 -0.69 -8.82 -25.08
C ALA A 148 -1.18 -10.20 -25.56
N GLU A 149 -0.28 -11.20 -25.60
CA GLU A 149 -0.62 -12.58 -26.02
C GLU A 149 -1.66 -13.21 -25.10
N TYR A 150 -1.53 -13.01 -23.77
CA TYR A 150 -2.40 -13.66 -22.78
C TYR A 150 -3.58 -12.79 -22.28
N GLY A 151 -3.82 -11.65 -22.88
CA GLY A 151 -4.93 -10.76 -22.52
C GLY A 151 -4.80 -10.22 -21.09
N ILE A 152 -3.60 -9.78 -20.74
CA ILE A 152 -3.29 -9.08 -19.49
C ILE A 152 -3.30 -7.59 -19.81
N GLU A 153 -4.10 -6.83 -19.10
CA GLU A 153 -4.41 -5.44 -19.45
C GLU A 153 -3.25 -4.48 -19.14
N TYR A 154 -2.40 -4.81 -18.16
CA TYR A 154 -1.38 -3.89 -17.66
C TYR A 154 -0.03 -4.57 -17.46
N VAL A 155 1.02 -3.77 -17.59
CA VAL A 155 2.38 -4.13 -17.13
C VAL A 155 2.81 -3.07 -16.11
N ILE A 156 3.36 -3.51 -14.97
CA ILE A 156 3.98 -2.61 -13.98
C ILE A 156 5.48 -2.61 -14.20
N LEU A 157 6.05 -1.42 -14.27
CA LEU A 157 7.47 -1.19 -14.09
C LEU A 157 7.70 -0.87 -12.60
N ASP A 158 8.35 -1.79 -11.87
CA ASP A 158 8.66 -1.61 -10.46
C ASP A 158 9.84 -0.63 -10.28
N GLU A 159 10.55 -0.67 -9.18
CA GLU A 159 11.63 0.28 -8.92
C GLU A 159 12.85 0.06 -9.84
N GLY A 160 13.59 1.13 -10.07
CA GLY A 160 14.89 1.10 -10.73
C GLY A 160 14.91 1.66 -12.16
N TRP A 161 13.77 1.72 -12.85
CA TRP A 161 13.66 2.25 -14.22
C TRP A 161 13.84 3.78 -14.31
N LYS A 162 13.59 4.49 -13.23
CA LYS A 162 13.79 5.95 -13.15
C LYS A 162 15.08 6.32 -12.43
N LYS A 163 15.63 7.50 -12.69
CA LYS A 163 16.79 8.02 -11.96
C LYS A 163 16.50 8.13 -10.47
N LYS A 164 17.42 7.62 -9.66
CA LYS A 164 17.31 7.68 -8.19
C LYS A 164 17.17 9.12 -7.69
N LYS A 165 16.36 9.28 -6.63
CA LYS A 165 16.10 10.56 -5.96
C LYS A 165 15.42 11.63 -6.81
N LYS A 166 14.82 11.27 -7.93
CA LYS A 166 14.05 12.17 -8.77
C LYS A 166 12.56 11.90 -8.64
N ALA A 167 11.79 12.95 -8.45
CA ALA A 167 10.33 12.87 -8.44
C ALA A 167 9.75 12.85 -9.88
N ASP A 168 10.53 13.31 -10.85
CA ASP A 168 10.13 13.34 -12.25
C ASP A 168 10.15 11.93 -12.84
N LEU A 169 9.00 11.45 -13.27
CA LEU A 169 8.83 10.14 -13.88
C LEU A 169 9.37 10.06 -15.32
N PHE A 170 9.71 11.18 -15.94
CA PHE A 170 10.31 11.22 -17.27
C PHE A 170 11.85 11.19 -17.23
N GLU A 171 12.45 11.32 -16.04
CA GLU A 171 13.88 11.13 -15.87
C GLU A 171 14.23 9.65 -15.65
N VAL A 172 14.32 8.89 -16.75
CA VAL A 172 14.63 7.46 -16.77
C VAL A 172 16.13 7.19 -16.78
N ILE A 173 16.51 5.95 -16.45
CA ILE A 173 17.89 5.48 -16.61
C ILE A 173 18.21 5.26 -18.12
N PRO A 174 19.50 5.21 -18.52
CA PRO A 174 19.87 5.08 -19.93
C PRO A 174 19.37 3.80 -20.63
N GLU A 175 19.15 2.75 -19.87
CA GLU A 175 18.68 1.44 -20.31
C GLU A 175 17.19 1.39 -20.62
N ILE A 176 16.46 2.47 -20.33
CA ILE A 176 15.00 2.57 -20.53
C ILE A 176 14.66 3.69 -21.51
N ASP A 177 13.93 3.35 -22.55
CA ASP A 177 13.22 4.27 -23.41
C ASP A 177 11.71 4.16 -23.13
N LEU A 178 11.20 5.04 -22.27
CA LEU A 178 9.79 5.01 -21.86
C LEU A 178 8.84 5.31 -23.02
N ILE A 179 9.29 6.11 -24.00
CA ILE A 179 8.45 6.45 -25.18
C ILE A 179 8.25 5.22 -26.05
N GLU A 180 9.29 4.39 -26.19
CA GLU A 180 9.20 3.14 -26.94
C GLU A 180 8.32 2.08 -26.25
N LEU A 181 8.22 2.11 -24.91
CA LEU A 181 7.47 1.14 -24.11
C LEU A 181 5.97 1.49 -23.97
N VAL A 182 5.55 2.72 -24.23
CA VAL A 182 4.18 3.24 -24.11
C VAL A 182 3.60 3.53 -25.49
#